data_874d616452199cd96b277f5888ec44c3
#
_entry.id   874d616452199cd96b277f5888ec44c3
#
_cell.length_a   1.000
_cell.length_b   1.000
_cell.length_c   1.000
_cell.angle_alpha   90.00
_cell.angle_beta   90.00
_cell.angle_gamma   90.00
#
_symmetry.space_group_name_H-M   'P 1'
#
loop_
_entity.id
_entity.type
_entity.pdbx_description
1 polymer ?
#
loop_
_entity_poly.entity_id
_entity_poly.type
_entity_poly.pdbx_seq_one_letter_code
_entity_poly.pdbx_strand_id
1 'polypeptide(L)'
;MVDPLSEAEKSKVTFASLGLSEPLLKAVEEQQYTRPYPIQRDAIPPILRGKDILGIAKTGSGKTASFVLPILELFHRTKTVGSRYASVLVLVPTRELASQVADVFQQLGVHLFPKVKTVAVYGGVSINPQMQAVHGADIIVATPGRLLDLLDQNALRLSDVEILVLDEADKMLALGFADEMNQLVDRLPKNRQTILFSATLGDAIDEINKSLLRTPVTIEVVEEATNLELIEQVAYNVDPTRKGPLLRYLIKTEQMQQVLVFASSTRTADNLVVKLTKNGIQAAAIHGQKGQQVRTDVLHKFKAGKLQVMVATDLLARGIDIQLLPYVINFDLPRSPKDYVHRIGRTGRAEATGKAISLITPDDEHHFKIIQKKMGKRVEQIDTTDLDLQGY
;
A
#
# COMPACT_ATOMS: atom_id res chain seq x y z
N MET A 1 18.05 -10.04 26.66
CA MET A 1 18.30 -8.71 26.05
C MET A 1 19.34 -8.96 24.98
N VAL A 2 18.99 -8.79 23.71
CA VAL A 2 19.97 -8.82 22.61
C VAL A 2 20.41 -7.37 22.44
N ASP A 3 21.71 -7.11 22.59
CA ASP A 3 22.29 -5.78 22.39
C ASP A 3 21.84 -5.22 21.01
N PRO A 4 21.39 -3.98 20.94
CA PRO A 4 21.03 -3.40 19.65
C PRO A 4 22.31 -3.24 18.82
N LEU A 5 22.33 -3.87 17.64
CA LEU A 5 23.41 -3.73 16.66
C LEU A 5 23.68 -2.24 16.41
N SER A 6 24.95 -1.87 16.34
CA SER A 6 25.35 -0.49 15.97
C SER A 6 24.85 -0.15 14.55
N GLU A 7 24.66 1.13 14.26
CA GLU A 7 24.17 1.55 12.91
C GLU A 7 25.09 1.08 11.77
N ALA A 8 26.39 1.02 12.03
CA ALA A 8 27.37 0.46 11.08
C ALA A 8 27.22 -1.05 10.85
N GLU A 9 26.76 -1.81 11.84
CA GLU A 9 26.45 -3.24 11.70
C GLU A 9 25.09 -3.45 11.02
N LYS A 10 24.11 -2.59 11.29
CA LYS A 10 22.81 -2.59 10.63
C LYS A 10 22.93 -2.35 9.11
N SER A 11 23.89 -1.55 8.66
CA SER A 11 24.15 -1.28 7.25
C SER A 11 24.77 -2.46 6.48
N LYS A 12 25.30 -3.48 7.18
CA LYS A 12 25.93 -4.67 6.59
C LYS A 12 24.97 -5.86 6.44
N VAL A 13 23.75 -5.78 6.95
CA VAL A 13 22.77 -6.86 6.89
C VAL A 13 22.31 -7.09 5.44
N THR A 14 22.38 -8.32 4.98
CA THR A 14 21.89 -8.77 3.67
C THR A 14 20.71 -9.73 3.84
N PHE A 15 19.91 -9.97 2.78
CA PHE A 15 18.84 -10.97 2.85
C PHE A 15 19.35 -12.37 3.19
N ALA A 16 20.55 -12.73 2.74
CA ALA A 16 21.17 -14.01 3.07
C ALA A 16 21.41 -14.17 4.58
N SER A 17 21.70 -13.08 5.31
CA SER A 17 21.91 -13.12 6.76
C SER A 17 20.60 -13.21 7.57
N LEU A 18 19.43 -13.09 6.94
CA LEU A 18 18.12 -13.13 7.61
C LEU A 18 17.57 -14.56 7.79
N GLY A 19 18.28 -15.59 7.32
CA GLY A 19 17.88 -16.99 7.47
C GLY A 19 16.94 -17.49 6.38
N LEU A 20 16.98 -16.88 5.19
CA LEU A 20 16.22 -17.30 4.02
C LEU A 20 17.00 -18.36 3.22
N SER A 21 16.27 -19.32 2.64
CA SER A 21 16.82 -20.36 1.78
C SER A 21 17.18 -19.84 0.38
N GLU A 22 18.04 -20.59 -0.32
CA GLU A 22 18.54 -20.23 -1.65
C GLU A 22 17.43 -19.96 -2.68
N PRO A 23 16.33 -20.73 -2.77
CA PRO A 23 15.23 -20.41 -3.68
C PRO A 23 14.60 -19.04 -3.43
N LEU A 24 14.46 -18.62 -2.18
CA LEU A 24 13.93 -17.32 -1.82
C LEU A 24 14.93 -16.18 -2.10
N LEU A 25 16.23 -16.43 -1.84
CA LEU A 25 17.28 -15.46 -2.17
C LEU A 25 17.34 -15.18 -3.67
N LYS A 26 17.19 -16.22 -4.48
CA LYS A 26 17.11 -16.09 -5.93
C LYS A 26 15.89 -15.24 -6.36
N ALA A 27 14.73 -15.48 -5.77
CA ALA A 27 13.54 -14.69 -6.06
C ALA A 27 13.70 -13.22 -5.62
N VAL A 28 14.34 -12.96 -4.48
CA VAL A 28 14.69 -11.62 -3.98
C VAL A 28 15.59 -10.88 -4.98
N GLU A 29 16.60 -11.55 -5.52
CA GLU A 29 17.51 -10.99 -6.52
C GLU A 29 16.79 -10.66 -7.83
N GLU A 30 15.94 -11.58 -8.34
CA GLU A 30 15.12 -11.36 -9.54
C GLU A 30 14.15 -10.18 -9.40
N GLN A 31 13.68 -9.91 -8.17
CA GLN A 31 12.87 -8.72 -7.86
C GLN A 31 13.72 -7.47 -7.60
N GLN A 32 15.04 -7.54 -7.81
CA GLN A 32 15.98 -6.43 -7.62
C GLN A 32 15.99 -5.86 -6.19
N TYR A 33 15.73 -6.70 -5.18
CA TYR A 33 15.84 -6.31 -3.79
C TYR A 33 17.31 -6.38 -3.35
N THR A 34 17.99 -5.26 -3.39
CA THR A 34 19.44 -5.19 -3.12
C THR A 34 19.78 -5.30 -1.65
N ARG A 35 18.98 -4.66 -0.77
CA ARG A 35 19.17 -4.66 0.69
C ARG A 35 17.83 -4.70 1.42
N PRO A 36 17.75 -5.37 2.57
CA PRO A 36 16.54 -5.39 3.37
C PRO A 36 16.26 -3.99 3.97
N TYR A 37 15.01 -3.55 3.86
CA TYR A 37 14.54 -2.39 4.59
C TYR A 37 14.59 -2.62 6.11
N PRO A 38 14.63 -1.57 6.96
CA PRO A 38 14.68 -1.72 8.41
C PRO A 38 13.60 -2.66 8.96
N ILE A 39 12.34 -2.52 8.50
CA ILE A 39 11.24 -3.39 8.91
C ILE A 39 11.47 -4.86 8.52
N GLN A 40 12.08 -5.13 7.36
CA GLN A 40 12.38 -6.49 6.91
C GLN A 40 13.49 -7.10 7.74
N ARG A 41 14.58 -6.37 7.97
CA ARG A 41 15.69 -6.76 8.80
C ARG A 41 15.24 -7.16 10.21
N ASP A 42 14.35 -6.36 10.79
CA ASP A 42 13.98 -6.52 12.20
C ASP A 42 12.79 -7.48 12.38
N ALA A 43 11.91 -7.69 11.36
CA ALA A 43 10.75 -8.56 11.47
C ALA A 43 11.00 -10.00 10.97
N ILE A 44 11.80 -10.19 9.91
CA ILE A 44 12.01 -11.54 9.33
C ILE A 44 12.54 -12.54 10.36
N PRO A 45 13.63 -12.25 11.11
CA PRO A 45 14.18 -13.22 12.04
C PRO A 45 13.22 -13.62 13.19
N PRO A 46 12.50 -12.73 13.87
CA PRO A 46 11.56 -13.15 14.90
C PRO A 46 10.33 -13.88 14.34
N ILE A 47 9.85 -13.54 13.13
CA ILE A 47 8.77 -14.29 12.48
C ILE A 47 9.20 -15.74 12.24
N LEU A 48 10.43 -15.97 11.72
CA LEU A 48 10.98 -17.31 11.53
C LEU A 48 11.11 -18.10 12.83
N ARG A 49 11.21 -17.44 13.98
CA ARG A 49 11.22 -18.06 15.32
C ARG A 49 9.82 -18.26 15.91
N GLY A 50 8.75 -18.03 15.17
CA GLY A 50 7.37 -18.20 15.62
C GLY A 50 6.91 -17.14 16.63
N LYS A 51 7.55 -15.96 16.67
CA LYS A 51 7.14 -14.86 17.57
C LYS A 51 6.03 -14.03 16.96
N ASP A 52 5.09 -13.61 17.79
CA ASP A 52 4.11 -12.60 17.39
C ASP A 52 4.80 -11.26 17.16
N ILE A 53 4.31 -10.50 16.19
CA ILE A 53 4.88 -9.20 15.80
C ILE A 53 3.84 -8.10 15.89
N LEU A 54 4.24 -6.98 16.48
CA LEU A 54 3.59 -5.69 16.33
C LEU A 54 4.53 -4.77 15.54
N GLY A 55 4.26 -4.60 14.25
CA GLY A 55 5.06 -3.76 13.36
C GLY A 55 4.40 -2.40 13.13
N ILE A 56 5.05 -1.32 13.56
CA ILE A 56 4.60 0.04 13.33
C ILE A 56 5.46 0.64 12.23
N ALA A 57 4.88 0.72 11.04
CA ALA A 57 5.57 1.24 9.86
C ALA A 57 4.58 1.74 8.81
N LYS A 58 4.89 2.84 8.14
CA LYS A 58 4.05 3.43 7.09
C LYS A 58 4.00 2.56 5.82
N THR A 59 3.07 2.86 4.94
CA THR A 59 2.97 2.25 3.60
C THR A 59 4.26 2.57 2.82
N GLY A 60 4.83 1.54 2.17
CA GLY A 60 6.05 1.70 1.38
C GLY A 60 7.37 1.50 2.13
N SER A 61 7.32 1.14 3.40
CA SER A 61 8.52 0.76 4.18
C SER A 61 9.01 -0.69 3.91
N GLY A 62 8.38 -1.41 2.99
CA GLY A 62 8.73 -2.80 2.70
C GLY A 62 8.02 -3.85 3.57
N LYS A 63 6.92 -3.49 4.26
CA LYS A 63 6.15 -4.38 5.14
C LYS A 63 5.73 -5.69 4.47
N THR A 64 5.22 -5.64 3.25
CA THR A 64 4.73 -6.84 2.57
C THR A 64 5.78 -7.93 2.47
N ALA A 65 6.99 -7.60 2.02
CA ALA A 65 8.08 -8.58 1.95
C ALA A 65 8.55 -9.02 3.35
N SER A 66 8.37 -8.19 4.39
CA SER A 66 8.79 -8.53 5.77
C SER A 66 8.01 -9.69 6.40
N PHE A 67 6.78 -9.94 5.94
CA PHE A 67 6.02 -11.12 6.35
C PHE A 67 5.94 -12.20 5.25
N VAL A 68 5.91 -11.83 3.97
CA VAL A 68 5.84 -12.79 2.86
C VAL A 68 7.07 -13.70 2.85
N LEU A 69 8.29 -13.15 2.92
CA LEU A 69 9.53 -13.93 2.88
C LEU A 69 9.60 -14.97 4.01
N PRO A 70 9.44 -14.62 5.30
CA PRO A 70 9.53 -15.61 6.36
C PRO A 70 8.37 -16.63 6.31
N ILE A 71 7.16 -16.25 5.89
CA ILE A 71 6.06 -17.19 5.72
C ILE A 71 6.40 -18.23 4.64
N LEU A 72 6.88 -17.79 3.48
CA LEU A 72 7.32 -18.70 2.42
C LEU A 72 8.48 -19.60 2.86
N GLU A 73 9.41 -19.08 3.65
CA GLU A 73 10.50 -19.88 4.23
C GLU A 73 9.98 -20.94 5.19
N LEU A 74 9.02 -20.60 6.06
CA LEU A 74 8.38 -21.56 6.95
C LEU A 74 7.67 -22.66 6.14
N PHE A 75 6.95 -22.30 5.08
CA PHE A 75 6.35 -23.28 4.16
C PHE A 75 7.42 -24.19 3.55
N HIS A 76 8.52 -23.64 3.07
CA HIS A 76 9.60 -24.42 2.47
C HIS A 76 10.19 -25.44 3.45
N ARG A 77 10.32 -25.06 4.72
CA ARG A 77 10.89 -25.93 5.76
C ARG A 77 9.93 -27.02 6.27
N THR A 78 8.64 -26.71 6.36
CA THR A 78 7.69 -27.52 7.13
C THR A 78 6.59 -28.15 6.28
N LYS A 79 6.43 -27.75 5.01
CA LYS A 79 5.30 -28.22 4.20
C LYS A 79 5.34 -29.73 4.00
N THR A 80 4.58 -30.43 4.82
CA THR A 80 4.14 -31.79 4.51
C THR A 80 3.02 -31.70 3.46
N VAL A 81 3.18 -32.39 2.34
CA VAL A 81 2.19 -32.46 1.27
C VAL A 81 0.86 -32.96 1.85
N GLY A 82 -0.20 -32.16 1.78
CA GLY A 82 -1.55 -32.67 2.00
C GLY A 82 -2.50 -31.94 2.92
N SER A 83 -2.23 -30.71 3.41
CA SER A 83 -3.30 -29.96 4.05
C SER A 83 -4.35 -29.54 3.01
N ARG A 84 -5.62 -29.84 3.32
CA ARG A 84 -6.78 -29.52 2.47
C ARG A 84 -7.21 -28.05 2.65
N TYR A 85 -6.76 -27.40 3.72
CA TYR A 85 -7.17 -26.08 4.14
C TYR A 85 -5.97 -25.14 4.27
N ALA A 86 -6.23 -23.84 4.16
CA ALA A 86 -5.20 -22.83 4.27
C ALA A 86 -4.62 -22.77 5.69
N SER A 87 -3.28 -22.73 5.78
CA SER A 87 -2.56 -22.56 7.06
C SER A 87 -2.15 -21.11 7.30
N VAL A 88 -2.26 -20.24 6.29
CA VAL A 88 -1.98 -18.81 6.45
C VAL A 88 -3.17 -17.97 5.98
N LEU A 89 -3.56 -17.03 6.83
CA LEU A 89 -4.56 -16.01 6.55
C LEU A 89 -3.92 -14.63 6.64
N VAL A 90 -4.07 -13.84 5.57
CA VAL A 90 -3.68 -12.42 5.55
C VAL A 90 -4.93 -11.57 5.38
N LEU A 91 -5.24 -10.71 6.35
CA LEU A 91 -6.33 -9.75 6.27
C LEU A 91 -5.81 -8.38 5.86
N VAL A 92 -6.48 -7.77 4.90
CA VAL A 92 -6.13 -6.47 4.31
C VAL A 92 -7.38 -5.61 4.10
N PRO A 93 -7.27 -4.27 4.14
CA PRO A 93 -8.43 -3.37 4.06
C PRO A 93 -9.07 -3.28 2.67
N THR A 94 -8.32 -3.51 1.60
CA THR A 94 -8.79 -3.22 0.24
C THR A 94 -8.54 -4.38 -0.72
N ARG A 95 -9.33 -4.43 -1.79
CA ARG A 95 -9.24 -5.44 -2.86
C ARG A 95 -7.91 -5.36 -3.60
N GLU A 96 -7.48 -4.13 -3.86
CA GLU A 96 -6.23 -3.84 -4.54
C GLU A 96 -5.05 -4.39 -3.74
N LEU A 97 -5.06 -4.15 -2.41
CA LEU A 97 -4.01 -4.67 -1.54
C LEU A 97 -4.07 -6.20 -1.44
N ALA A 98 -5.27 -6.81 -1.45
CA ALA A 98 -5.41 -8.27 -1.46
C ALA A 98 -4.73 -8.88 -2.70
N SER A 99 -5.00 -8.34 -3.88
CA SER A 99 -4.35 -8.78 -5.12
C SER A 99 -2.85 -8.55 -5.08
N GLN A 100 -2.40 -7.36 -4.66
CA GLN A 100 -0.97 -7.02 -4.60
C GLN A 100 -0.19 -7.93 -3.65
N VAL A 101 -0.73 -8.22 -2.47
CA VAL A 101 -0.07 -9.12 -1.50
C VAL A 101 -0.03 -10.55 -2.04
N ALA A 102 -1.09 -11.02 -2.69
CA ALA A 102 -1.10 -12.33 -3.32
C ALA A 102 -0.07 -12.43 -4.47
N ASP A 103 0.06 -11.38 -5.29
CA ASP A 103 1.07 -11.30 -6.35
C ASP A 103 2.50 -11.36 -5.78
N VAL A 104 2.76 -10.69 -4.64
CA VAL A 104 4.07 -10.73 -3.97
C VAL A 104 4.37 -12.15 -3.47
N PHE A 105 3.40 -12.87 -2.89
CA PHE A 105 3.58 -14.29 -2.52
C PHE A 105 3.93 -15.15 -3.73
N GLN A 106 3.25 -14.96 -4.87
CA GLN A 106 3.52 -15.71 -6.09
C GLN A 106 4.91 -15.40 -6.66
N GLN A 107 5.28 -14.13 -6.73
CA GLN A 107 6.57 -13.69 -7.27
C GLN A 107 7.75 -14.19 -6.42
N LEU A 108 7.66 -14.02 -5.10
CA LEU A 108 8.73 -14.46 -4.19
C LEU A 108 8.75 -15.98 -3.99
N GLY A 109 7.61 -16.66 -4.16
CA GLY A 109 7.51 -18.12 -4.07
C GLY A 109 7.81 -18.88 -5.37
N VAL A 110 8.21 -18.19 -6.45
CA VAL A 110 8.34 -18.77 -7.79
C VAL A 110 9.31 -19.95 -7.87
N HIS A 111 10.35 -19.97 -7.07
CA HIS A 111 11.37 -21.02 -7.04
C HIS A 111 11.13 -22.11 -5.98
N LEU A 112 10.06 -21.97 -5.17
CA LEU A 112 9.74 -22.97 -4.15
C LEU A 112 9.14 -24.24 -4.76
N PHE A 113 9.49 -25.38 -4.19
CA PHE A 113 8.88 -26.66 -4.48
C PHE A 113 8.62 -27.42 -3.16
N PRO A 114 7.38 -27.95 -2.97
CA PRO A 114 6.20 -27.82 -3.83
C PRO A 114 5.71 -26.35 -3.93
N LYS A 115 5.01 -26.05 -5.03
CA LYS A 115 4.44 -24.69 -5.23
C LYS A 115 3.46 -24.33 -4.11
N VAL A 116 3.51 -23.07 -3.68
CA VAL A 116 2.58 -22.51 -2.69
C VAL A 116 1.40 -21.88 -3.42
N LYS A 117 0.18 -22.37 -3.16
CA LYS A 117 -1.04 -21.84 -3.74
C LYS A 117 -1.57 -20.67 -2.92
N THR A 118 -1.41 -19.46 -3.42
CA THR A 118 -1.95 -18.24 -2.81
C THR A 118 -3.17 -17.75 -3.56
N VAL A 119 -4.25 -17.43 -2.83
CA VAL A 119 -5.52 -16.96 -3.40
C VAL A 119 -5.93 -15.65 -2.73
N ALA A 120 -6.25 -14.63 -3.57
CA ALA A 120 -6.85 -13.39 -3.11
C ALA A 120 -8.38 -13.48 -3.16
N VAL A 121 -9.07 -13.08 -2.07
CA VAL A 121 -10.54 -13.03 -1.98
C VAL A 121 -11.01 -11.66 -1.48
N TYR A 122 -11.95 -11.06 -2.21
CA TYR A 122 -12.43 -9.71 -1.92
C TYR A 122 -13.83 -9.48 -2.48
N GLY A 123 -14.57 -8.55 -1.85
CA GLY A 123 -15.93 -8.21 -2.25
C GLY A 123 -16.03 -7.47 -3.59
N GLY A 124 -17.27 -7.25 -4.09
CA GLY A 124 -17.60 -6.47 -5.30
C GLY A 124 -17.27 -7.12 -6.62
N VAL A 125 -17.03 -8.43 -6.59
CA VAL A 125 -16.98 -9.34 -7.74
C VAL A 125 -17.75 -10.61 -7.38
N SER A 126 -18.09 -11.45 -8.37
CA SER A 126 -18.80 -12.72 -8.11
C SER A 126 -18.04 -13.57 -7.08
N ILE A 127 -18.80 -14.18 -6.16
CA ILE A 127 -18.25 -15.07 -5.13
C ILE A 127 -17.91 -16.45 -5.68
N ASN A 128 -18.68 -16.95 -6.68
CA ASN A 128 -18.57 -18.33 -7.18
C ASN A 128 -17.16 -18.70 -7.68
N PRO A 129 -16.46 -17.88 -8.50
CA PRO A 129 -15.08 -18.17 -8.88
C PRO A 129 -14.14 -18.24 -7.69
N GLN A 130 -14.37 -17.40 -6.66
CA GLN A 130 -13.54 -17.39 -5.45
C GLN A 130 -13.79 -18.62 -4.58
N MET A 131 -15.05 -19.09 -4.48
CA MET A 131 -15.37 -20.35 -3.80
C MET A 131 -14.62 -21.54 -4.40
N GLN A 132 -14.48 -21.58 -5.73
CA GLN A 132 -13.69 -22.62 -6.41
C GLN A 132 -12.18 -22.44 -6.18
N ALA A 133 -11.70 -21.19 -6.24
CA ALA A 133 -10.28 -20.89 -6.14
C ALA A 133 -9.68 -21.24 -4.76
N VAL A 134 -10.44 -21.05 -3.67
CA VAL A 134 -9.95 -21.30 -2.29
C VAL A 134 -9.73 -22.78 -1.98
N HIS A 135 -10.28 -23.71 -2.77
CA HIS A 135 -10.02 -25.14 -2.56
C HIS A 135 -8.53 -25.47 -2.73
N GLY A 136 -7.94 -26.06 -1.70
CA GLY A 136 -6.53 -26.42 -1.67
C GLY A 136 -5.58 -25.20 -1.73
N ALA A 137 -6.06 -24.02 -1.34
CA ALA A 137 -5.18 -22.87 -1.12
C ALA A 137 -4.37 -23.07 0.16
N ASP A 138 -3.08 -22.75 0.10
CA ASP A 138 -2.19 -22.76 1.25
C ASP A 138 -2.26 -21.41 2.01
N ILE A 139 -2.39 -20.32 1.25
CA ILE A 139 -2.44 -18.95 1.75
C ILE A 139 -3.68 -18.27 1.19
N ILE A 140 -4.46 -17.66 2.07
CA ILE A 140 -5.60 -16.81 1.69
C ILE A 140 -5.28 -15.37 2.07
N VAL A 141 -5.36 -14.48 1.09
CA VAL A 141 -5.29 -13.03 1.29
C VAL A 141 -6.68 -12.45 1.12
N ALA A 142 -7.26 -11.87 2.15
CA ALA A 142 -8.69 -11.56 2.17
C ALA A 142 -9.02 -10.13 2.64
N THR A 143 -10.11 -9.56 2.09
CA THR A 143 -10.82 -8.49 2.78
C THR A 143 -11.85 -9.09 3.76
N PRO A 144 -12.03 -8.51 4.98
CA PRO A 144 -12.83 -9.13 6.04
C PRO A 144 -14.23 -9.59 5.62
N GLY A 145 -15.05 -8.71 5.03
CA GLY A 145 -16.42 -9.04 4.65
C GLY A 145 -16.52 -10.22 3.67
N ARG A 146 -15.67 -10.29 2.62
CA ARG A 146 -15.71 -11.40 1.67
C ARG A 146 -15.26 -12.73 2.30
N LEU A 147 -14.33 -12.67 3.23
CA LEU A 147 -13.92 -13.87 3.94
C LEU A 147 -15.07 -14.43 4.78
N LEU A 148 -15.84 -13.59 5.46
CA LEU A 148 -17.05 -14.00 6.17
C LEU A 148 -18.08 -14.62 5.22
N ASP A 149 -18.36 -13.99 4.05
CA ASP A 149 -19.27 -14.54 3.04
C ASP A 149 -18.87 -15.98 2.64
N LEU A 150 -17.56 -16.23 2.45
CA LEU A 150 -17.05 -17.56 2.06
C LEU A 150 -17.15 -18.59 3.19
N LEU A 151 -16.92 -18.16 4.43
CA LEU A 151 -17.08 -18.99 5.62
C LEU A 151 -18.55 -19.38 5.86
N ASP A 152 -19.46 -18.43 5.74
CA ASP A 152 -20.89 -18.63 5.94
C ASP A 152 -21.50 -19.56 4.85
N GLN A 153 -20.90 -19.57 3.65
CA GLN A 153 -21.23 -20.51 2.58
C GLN A 153 -20.47 -21.84 2.68
N ASN A 154 -19.73 -22.10 3.75
CA ASN A 154 -18.89 -23.29 3.95
C ASN A 154 -17.90 -23.58 2.79
N ALA A 155 -17.48 -22.55 2.05
CA ALA A 155 -16.52 -22.69 0.96
C ALA A 155 -15.09 -22.91 1.47
N LEU A 156 -14.79 -22.47 2.69
CA LEU A 156 -13.49 -22.66 3.36
C LEU A 156 -13.67 -22.82 4.88
N ARG A 157 -12.61 -23.23 5.54
CA ARG A 157 -12.52 -23.31 7.02
C ARG A 157 -11.23 -22.67 7.48
N LEU A 158 -11.25 -22.10 8.69
CA LEU A 158 -10.08 -21.47 9.33
C LEU A 158 -9.44 -22.34 10.40
N SER A 159 -9.90 -23.59 10.59
CA SER A 159 -9.43 -24.49 11.65
C SER A 159 -7.93 -24.80 11.61
N ASP A 160 -7.33 -24.72 10.44
CA ASP A 160 -5.93 -25.10 10.17
C ASP A 160 -5.01 -23.87 10.04
N VAL A 161 -5.52 -22.66 10.35
CA VAL A 161 -4.73 -21.44 10.28
C VAL A 161 -3.70 -21.40 11.41
N GLU A 162 -2.44 -21.49 11.05
CA GLU A 162 -1.27 -21.42 11.94
C GLU A 162 -0.69 -20.00 12.02
N ILE A 163 -0.84 -19.21 10.95
CA ILE A 163 -0.33 -17.83 10.87
C ILE A 163 -1.45 -16.89 10.44
N LEU A 164 -1.69 -15.86 11.25
CA LEU A 164 -2.56 -14.74 10.95
C LEU A 164 -1.73 -13.49 10.71
N VAL A 165 -1.92 -12.82 9.58
CA VAL A 165 -1.36 -11.48 9.31
C VAL A 165 -2.50 -10.48 9.22
N LEU A 166 -2.36 -9.36 9.92
CA LEU A 166 -3.21 -8.18 9.80
C LEU A 166 -2.35 -7.06 9.20
N ASP A 167 -2.53 -6.75 7.92
CA ASP A 167 -1.79 -5.66 7.28
C ASP A 167 -2.68 -4.42 7.14
N GLU A 168 -2.13 -3.26 7.47
CA GLU A 168 -2.85 -1.99 7.53
C GLU A 168 -4.08 -2.04 8.47
N ALA A 169 -3.90 -2.58 9.67
CA ALA A 169 -4.98 -2.77 10.64
C ALA A 169 -5.72 -1.47 11.00
N ASP A 170 -5.00 -0.35 11.13
CA ASP A 170 -5.59 0.98 11.34
C ASP A 170 -6.57 1.39 10.22
N LYS A 171 -6.27 1.01 8.98
CA LYS A 171 -7.19 1.27 7.86
C LYS A 171 -8.41 0.34 7.86
N MET A 172 -8.24 -0.92 8.26
CA MET A 172 -9.40 -1.81 8.41
C MET A 172 -10.40 -1.24 9.41
N LEU A 173 -9.92 -0.74 10.55
CA LEU A 173 -10.77 -0.07 11.55
C LEU A 173 -11.40 1.23 11.02
N ALA A 174 -10.62 2.06 10.34
CA ALA A 174 -11.11 3.30 9.75
C ALA A 174 -12.17 3.09 8.64
N LEU A 175 -12.19 1.91 8.02
CA LEU A 175 -13.20 1.51 7.03
C LEU A 175 -14.42 0.82 7.66
N GLY A 176 -14.43 0.63 8.97
CA GLY A 176 -15.56 0.07 9.72
C GLY A 176 -15.57 -1.45 9.79
N PHE A 177 -14.46 -2.14 9.55
CA PHE A 177 -14.37 -3.60 9.59
C PHE A 177 -14.16 -4.19 11.02
N ALA A 178 -14.40 -3.41 12.07
CA ALA A 178 -14.17 -3.88 13.44
C ALA A 178 -15.00 -5.13 13.78
N ASP A 179 -16.29 -5.12 13.44
CA ASP A 179 -17.21 -6.23 13.75
C ASP A 179 -16.86 -7.49 12.95
N GLU A 180 -16.53 -7.34 11.64
CA GLU A 180 -16.09 -8.46 10.81
C GLU A 180 -14.77 -9.05 11.32
N MET A 181 -13.84 -8.22 11.75
CA MET A 181 -12.57 -8.67 12.30
C MET A 181 -12.79 -9.48 13.58
N ASN A 182 -13.66 -9.02 14.50
CA ASN A 182 -14.00 -9.74 15.72
C ASN A 182 -14.62 -11.11 15.40
N GLN A 183 -15.60 -11.18 14.49
CA GLN A 183 -16.22 -12.42 14.05
C GLN A 183 -15.22 -13.40 13.42
N LEU A 184 -14.24 -12.90 12.67
CA LEU A 184 -13.19 -13.74 12.09
C LEU A 184 -12.24 -14.28 13.16
N VAL A 185 -11.85 -13.45 14.11
CA VAL A 185 -10.97 -13.84 15.23
C VAL A 185 -11.58 -14.95 16.06
N ASP A 186 -12.87 -14.89 16.33
CA ASP A 186 -13.61 -15.92 17.10
C ASP A 186 -13.63 -17.28 16.38
N ARG A 187 -13.51 -17.30 15.05
CA ARG A 187 -13.47 -18.52 14.21
C ARG A 187 -12.05 -19.07 14.00
N LEU A 188 -11.01 -18.38 14.45
CA LEU A 188 -9.60 -18.77 14.28
C LEU A 188 -9.10 -19.65 15.43
N PRO A 189 -8.15 -20.56 15.19
CA PRO A 189 -7.49 -21.31 16.26
C PRO A 189 -6.82 -20.38 17.27
N LYS A 190 -6.93 -20.75 18.55
CA LYS A 190 -6.25 -19.98 19.63
C LYS A 190 -4.73 -20.11 19.52
N ASN A 191 -4.23 -21.30 19.13
CA ASN A 191 -2.81 -21.53 18.98
C ASN A 191 -2.34 -21.20 17.55
N ARG A 192 -1.93 -19.97 17.33
CA ARG A 192 -1.41 -19.46 16.06
C ARG A 192 -0.37 -18.39 16.32
N GLN A 193 0.47 -18.13 15.34
CA GLN A 193 1.31 -16.94 15.30
C GLN A 193 0.50 -15.78 14.73
N THR A 194 0.60 -14.60 15.33
CA THR A 194 -0.10 -13.40 14.83
C THR A 194 0.90 -12.29 14.50
N ILE A 195 0.79 -11.73 13.31
CA ILE A 195 1.64 -10.66 12.79
C ILE A 195 0.73 -9.47 12.48
N LEU A 196 0.88 -8.37 13.20
CA LEU A 196 0.09 -7.17 13.03
C LEU A 196 0.96 -6.02 12.52
N PHE A 197 0.58 -5.45 11.40
CA PHE A 197 1.16 -4.23 10.87
C PHE A 197 0.15 -3.09 10.86
N SER A 198 0.59 -1.92 11.33
CA SER A 198 -0.17 -0.68 11.34
C SER A 198 0.74 0.51 11.00
N ALA A 199 0.18 1.56 10.43
CA ALA A 199 0.92 2.81 10.24
C ALA A 199 0.85 3.73 11.46
N THR A 200 -0.10 3.50 12.36
CA THR A 200 -0.34 4.33 13.56
C THR A 200 -0.59 3.45 14.78
N LEU A 201 -0.14 3.95 15.93
CA LEU A 201 -0.60 3.49 17.24
C LEU A 201 -1.80 4.35 17.66
N GLY A 202 -2.78 3.73 18.29
CA GLY A 202 -3.94 4.39 18.85
C GLY A 202 -4.76 3.39 19.66
N ASP A 203 -5.69 3.86 20.51
CA ASP A 203 -6.43 3.03 21.47
C ASP A 203 -7.05 1.78 20.82
N ALA A 204 -7.64 1.93 19.62
CA ALA A 204 -8.24 0.81 18.90
C ALA A 204 -7.22 -0.25 18.44
N ILE A 205 -6.01 0.15 18.06
CA ILE A 205 -4.92 -0.79 17.72
C ILE A 205 -4.38 -1.44 18.99
N ASP A 206 -4.32 -0.72 20.10
CA ASP A 206 -3.90 -1.25 21.39
C ASP A 206 -4.89 -2.31 21.92
N GLU A 207 -6.19 -2.14 21.70
CA GLU A 207 -7.20 -3.14 22.02
C GLU A 207 -7.01 -4.42 21.18
N ILE A 208 -6.82 -4.29 19.87
CA ILE A 208 -6.50 -5.40 18.97
C ILE A 208 -5.20 -6.09 19.40
N ASN A 209 -4.15 -5.33 19.69
CA ASN A 209 -2.88 -5.86 20.16
C ASN A 209 -3.07 -6.74 21.42
N LYS A 210 -3.76 -6.22 22.42
CA LYS A 210 -4.03 -6.95 23.66
C LYS A 210 -4.87 -8.22 23.48
N SER A 211 -5.79 -8.22 22.51
CA SER A 211 -6.69 -9.36 22.26
C SER A 211 -6.06 -10.45 21.39
N LEU A 212 -5.19 -10.09 20.44
CA LEU A 212 -4.69 -11.01 19.42
C LEU A 212 -3.25 -11.42 19.55
N LEU A 213 -2.39 -10.60 20.15
CA LEU A 213 -0.95 -10.84 20.21
C LEU A 213 -0.52 -11.38 21.57
N ARG A 214 0.39 -12.33 21.56
CA ARG A 214 0.99 -12.96 22.75
C ARG A 214 2.43 -12.54 22.91
N THR A 215 2.73 -11.67 23.87
CA THR A 215 4.10 -11.15 24.11
C THR A 215 4.82 -10.79 22.80
N PRO A 216 4.26 -9.87 21.98
CA PRO A 216 4.80 -9.59 20.66
C PRO A 216 6.17 -8.94 20.73
N VAL A 217 6.97 -9.18 19.70
CA VAL A 217 8.12 -8.34 19.41
C VAL A 217 7.60 -7.07 18.73
N THR A 218 7.73 -5.94 19.44
CA THR A 218 7.35 -4.64 18.86
C THR A 218 8.50 -4.10 18.03
N ILE A 219 8.20 -3.77 16.78
CA ILE A 219 9.15 -3.20 15.83
C ILE A 219 8.57 -1.87 15.37
N GLU A 220 9.17 -0.80 15.82
CA GLU A 220 8.82 0.54 15.40
C GLU A 220 9.89 1.06 14.45
N VAL A 221 9.53 1.14 13.17
CA VAL A 221 10.38 1.82 12.20
C VAL A 221 10.00 3.30 12.27
N VAL A 222 10.77 4.02 13.09
CA VAL A 222 10.79 5.47 13.00
C VAL A 222 11.40 5.77 11.64
N GLU A 223 10.54 6.00 10.64
CA GLU A 223 11.06 6.59 9.42
C GLU A 223 11.73 7.91 9.83
N GLU A 224 12.96 8.11 9.38
CA GLU A 224 13.41 9.45 9.10
C GLU A 224 12.25 10.14 8.41
N ALA A 225 11.72 11.20 9.03
CA ALA A 225 10.54 11.93 8.55
C ALA A 225 10.66 12.04 7.03
N THR A 226 9.63 11.60 6.30
CA THR A 226 9.63 11.55 4.81
C THR A 226 10.53 12.68 4.36
N ASN A 227 11.70 12.36 3.82
CA ASN A 227 12.69 13.41 3.67
C ASN A 227 12.08 14.41 2.66
N LEU A 228 11.27 15.32 3.22
CA LEU A 228 10.55 16.34 2.45
C LEU A 228 11.53 17.23 1.67
N GLU A 229 12.83 17.14 2.02
CA GLU A 229 13.90 17.78 1.29
C GLU A 229 14.16 17.12 -0.07
N LEU A 230 13.92 15.81 -0.20
CA LEU A 230 14.03 15.11 -1.47
C LEU A 230 12.83 15.35 -2.40
N ILE A 231 11.77 15.97 -1.90
CA ILE A 231 10.59 16.33 -2.69
C ILE A 231 10.65 17.81 -3.02
N GLU A 232 10.86 18.11 -4.30
CA GLU A 232 10.64 19.44 -4.83
C GLU A 232 9.15 19.77 -4.73
N GLN A 233 8.79 20.80 -3.97
CA GLN A 233 7.39 21.17 -3.77
C GLN A 233 7.15 22.56 -4.32
N VAL A 234 6.15 22.68 -5.19
CA VAL A 234 5.71 23.94 -5.79
C VAL A 234 4.19 24.05 -5.70
N ALA A 235 3.68 25.23 -5.37
CA ALA A 235 2.26 25.54 -5.39
C ALA A 235 1.97 26.63 -6.43
N TYR A 236 0.92 26.46 -7.19
CA TYR A 236 0.46 27.44 -8.15
C TYR A 236 -0.84 28.07 -7.65
N ASN A 237 -0.83 29.39 -7.44
CA ASN A 237 -2.04 30.16 -7.11
C ASN A 237 -2.84 30.36 -8.41
N VAL A 238 -4.06 29.85 -8.44
CA VAL A 238 -4.84 29.76 -9.68
C VAL A 238 -6.34 29.96 -9.43
N ASP A 239 -7.00 30.66 -10.34
CA ASP A 239 -8.46 30.74 -10.34
C ASP A 239 -9.09 29.35 -10.56
N PRO A 240 -10.22 29.02 -9.86
CA PRO A 240 -10.88 27.72 -10.00
C PRO A 240 -11.18 27.33 -11.45
N THR A 241 -11.55 28.28 -12.30
CA THR A 241 -11.87 28.05 -13.73
C THR A 241 -10.62 27.72 -14.57
N ARG A 242 -9.46 28.18 -14.13
CA ARG A 242 -8.17 28.00 -14.80
C ARG A 242 -7.38 26.77 -14.34
N LYS A 243 -7.80 26.06 -13.27
CA LYS A 243 -7.10 24.84 -12.78
C LYS A 243 -6.93 23.78 -13.86
N GLY A 244 -7.97 23.53 -14.67
CA GLY A 244 -7.92 22.54 -15.76
C GLY A 244 -6.94 22.91 -16.88
N PRO A 245 -7.04 24.12 -17.46
CA PRO A 245 -6.01 24.63 -18.39
C PRO A 245 -4.60 24.58 -17.82
N LEU A 246 -4.36 25.04 -16.59
CA LEU A 246 -3.05 25.01 -15.96
C LEU A 246 -2.51 23.59 -15.81
N LEU A 247 -3.32 22.63 -15.40
CA LEU A 247 -2.89 21.23 -15.32
C LEU A 247 -2.37 20.72 -16.68
N ARG A 248 -3.09 21.03 -17.79
CA ARG A 248 -2.67 20.61 -19.14
C ARG A 248 -1.41 21.33 -19.60
N TYR A 249 -1.30 22.60 -19.29
CA TYR A 249 -0.11 23.40 -19.55
C TYR A 249 1.12 22.77 -18.87
N LEU A 250 1.06 22.51 -17.59
CA LEU A 250 2.17 21.91 -16.82
C LEU A 250 2.57 20.54 -17.38
N ILE A 251 1.59 19.65 -17.64
CA ILE A 251 1.87 18.31 -18.18
C ILE A 251 2.58 18.40 -19.53
N LYS A 252 2.17 19.32 -20.41
CA LYS A 252 2.75 19.45 -21.74
C LYS A 252 4.09 20.17 -21.74
N THR A 253 4.22 21.27 -21.00
CA THR A 253 5.45 22.09 -20.99
C THR A 253 6.59 21.40 -20.26
N GLU A 254 6.31 20.71 -19.15
CA GLU A 254 7.31 19.92 -18.42
C GLU A 254 7.46 18.49 -19.00
N GLN A 255 6.76 18.17 -20.09
CA GLN A 255 6.82 16.85 -20.79
C GLN A 255 6.63 15.67 -19.82
N MET A 256 5.73 15.81 -18.85
CA MET A 256 5.53 14.84 -17.80
C MET A 256 5.04 13.50 -18.36
N GLN A 257 5.76 12.40 -18.10
CA GLN A 257 5.44 11.08 -18.66
C GLN A 257 4.60 10.20 -17.73
N GLN A 258 4.74 10.35 -16.42
CA GLN A 258 4.02 9.53 -15.42
C GLN A 258 3.59 10.42 -14.26
N VAL A 259 2.30 10.74 -14.21
CA VAL A 259 1.74 11.72 -13.27
C VAL A 259 0.58 11.12 -12.50
N LEU A 260 0.64 11.20 -11.19
CA LEU A 260 -0.50 10.92 -10.31
C LEU A 260 -1.19 12.22 -9.91
N VAL A 261 -2.45 12.38 -10.32
CA VAL A 261 -3.27 13.55 -10.01
C VAL A 261 -4.30 13.20 -8.96
N PHE A 262 -4.35 13.96 -7.88
CA PHE A 262 -5.35 13.80 -6.83
C PHE A 262 -6.53 14.75 -7.01
N ALA A 263 -7.74 14.19 -7.07
CA ALA A 263 -9.00 14.92 -7.13
C ALA A 263 -9.86 14.63 -5.89
N SER A 264 -10.63 15.63 -5.45
CA SER A 264 -11.48 15.57 -4.26
C SER A 264 -12.71 14.66 -4.40
N SER A 265 -13.17 14.42 -5.63
CA SER A 265 -14.37 13.64 -5.90
C SER A 265 -14.24 12.75 -7.14
N THR A 266 -15.08 11.71 -7.19
CA THR A 266 -15.17 10.81 -8.36
C THR A 266 -15.60 11.57 -9.61
N ARG A 267 -16.52 12.53 -9.48
CA ARG A 267 -16.99 13.39 -10.57
C ARG A 267 -15.88 14.28 -11.10
N THR A 268 -15.09 14.88 -10.22
CA THR A 268 -13.94 15.70 -10.62
C THR A 268 -12.91 14.84 -11.35
N ALA A 269 -12.63 13.64 -10.85
CA ALA A 269 -11.68 12.72 -11.48
C ALA A 269 -12.11 12.34 -12.90
N ASP A 270 -13.37 11.97 -13.10
CA ASP A 270 -13.90 11.62 -14.42
C ASP A 270 -13.90 12.81 -15.38
N ASN A 271 -14.30 13.99 -14.91
CA ASN A 271 -14.30 15.22 -15.72
C ASN A 271 -12.87 15.61 -16.15
N LEU A 272 -11.88 15.45 -15.27
CA LEU A 272 -10.49 15.71 -15.60
C LEU A 272 -10.01 14.78 -16.69
N VAL A 273 -10.28 13.48 -16.59
CA VAL A 273 -9.89 12.49 -17.60
C VAL A 273 -10.48 12.85 -18.96
N VAL A 274 -11.78 13.20 -19.03
CA VAL A 274 -12.41 13.62 -20.29
C VAL A 274 -11.69 14.84 -20.90
N LYS A 275 -11.36 15.84 -20.08
CA LYS A 275 -10.67 17.05 -20.55
C LYS A 275 -9.24 16.79 -20.98
N LEU A 276 -8.52 15.96 -20.22
CA LEU A 276 -7.13 15.56 -20.55
C LEU A 276 -7.08 14.79 -21.88
N THR A 277 -7.95 13.79 -22.01
CA THR A 277 -8.00 12.95 -23.23
C THR A 277 -8.39 13.74 -24.48
N LYS A 278 -9.35 14.66 -24.37
CA LYS A 278 -9.71 15.57 -25.47
C LYS A 278 -8.54 16.45 -25.94
N ASN A 279 -7.56 16.69 -25.07
CA ASN A 279 -6.36 17.48 -25.37
C ASN A 279 -5.11 16.62 -25.68
N GLY A 280 -5.31 15.34 -26.02
CA GLY A 280 -4.25 14.43 -26.45
C GLY A 280 -3.39 13.85 -25.31
N ILE A 281 -3.81 14.00 -24.03
CA ILE A 281 -3.10 13.46 -22.87
C ILE A 281 -3.72 12.12 -22.50
N GLN A 282 -2.94 11.04 -22.48
CA GLN A 282 -3.42 9.71 -22.11
C GLN A 282 -3.70 9.66 -20.60
N ALA A 283 -4.97 9.69 -20.23
CA ALA A 283 -5.42 9.74 -18.85
C ALA A 283 -6.50 8.70 -18.54
N ALA A 284 -6.50 8.18 -17.30
CA ALA A 284 -7.57 7.34 -16.79
C ALA A 284 -7.85 7.65 -15.31
N ALA A 285 -9.12 7.48 -14.89
CA ALA A 285 -9.52 7.69 -13.50
C ALA A 285 -9.57 6.37 -12.73
N ILE A 286 -9.14 6.43 -11.46
CA ILE A 286 -9.26 5.33 -10.51
C ILE A 286 -9.96 5.81 -9.24
N HIS A 287 -11.15 5.27 -8.97
CA HIS A 287 -11.97 5.62 -7.79
C HIS A 287 -13.01 4.51 -7.50
N GLY A 288 -13.64 4.58 -6.32
CA GLY A 288 -14.52 3.53 -5.81
C GLY A 288 -15.72 3.16 -6.70
N GLN A 289 -16.18 4.07 -7.56
CA GLN A 289 -17.28 3.80 -8.50
C GLN A 289 -16.85 3.08 -9.80
N LYS A 290 -15.54 2.93 -10.07
CA LYS A 290 -15.06 2.12 -11.19
C LYS A 290 -15.11 0.63 -10.84
N GLY A 291 -15.53 -0.19 -11.79
CA GLY A 291 -15.48 -1.64 -11.64
C GLY A 291 -14.06 -2.16 -11.37
N GLN A 292 -13.94 -3.28 -10.65
CA GLN A 292 -12.64 -3.82 -10.23
C GLN A 292 -11.69 -4.08 -11.40
N GLN A 293 -12.20 -4.68 -12.49
CA GLN A 293 -11.40 -4.95 -13.68
C GLN A 293 -10.77 -3.67 -14.25
N VAL A 294 -11.58 -2.60 -14.36
CA VAL A 294 -11.09 -1.30 -14.86
C VAL A 294 -10.00 -0.73 -13.96
N ARG A 295 -10.17 -0.83 -12.62
CA ARG A 295 -9.18 -0.35 -11.67
C ARG A 295 -7.85 -1.11 -11.77
N THR A 296 -7.92 -2.43 -11.89
CA THR A 296 -6.75 -3.29 -12.09
C THR A 296 -6.03 -2.95 -13.39
N ASP A 297 -6.77 -2.80 -14.50
CA ASP A 297 -6.20 -2.47 -15.81
C ASP A 297 -5.53 -1.09 -15.82
N VAL A 298 -6.18 -0.08 -15.23
CA VAL A 298 -5.62 1.28 -15.11
C VAL A 298 -4.33 1.26 -14.31
N LEU A 299 -4.34 0.58 -13.15
CA LEU A 299 -3.17 0.47 -12.29
C LEU A 299 -2.00 -0.23 -13.00
N HIS A 300 -2.28 -1.35 -13.68
CA HIS A 300 -1.27 -2.10 -14.43
C HIS A 300 -0.68 -1.26 -15.57
N LYS A 301 -1.52 -0.57 -16.36
CA LYS A 301 -1.06 0.31 -17.45
C LYS A 301 -0.21 1.47 -16.91
N PHE A 302 -0.61 2.04 -15.77
CA PHE A 302 0.13 3.14 -15.14
C PHE A 302 1.49 2.68 -14.61
N LYS A 303 1.54 1.57 -13.89
CA LYS A 303 2.81 0.97 -13.39
C LYS A 303 3.75 0.59 -14.55
N ALA A 304 3.20 0.12 -15.66
CA ALA A 304 3.98 -0.24 -16.85
C ALA A 304 4.40 0.97 -17.73
N GLY A 305 4.12 2.21 -17.31
CA GLY A 305 4.42 3.41 -18.09
C GLY A 305 3.58 3.59 -19.37
N LYS A 306 2.54 2.76 -19.55
CA LYS A 306 1.63 2.79 -20.71
C LYS A 306 0.47 3.77 -20.56
N LEU A 307 0.34 4.41 -19.41
CA LEU A 307 -0.65 5.44 -19.10
C LEU A 307 0.10 6.65 -18.52
N GLN A 308 -0.02 7.78 -19.17
CA GLN A 308 0.69 9.02 -18.80
C GLN A 308 0.16 9.63 -17.49
N VAL A 309 -1.17 9.74 -17.36
CA VAL A 309 -1.82 10.39 -16.21
C VAL A 309 -2.83 9.46 -15.56
N MET A 310 -2.66 9.21 -14.28
CA MET A 310 -3.67 8.57 -13.46
C MET A 310 -4.31 9.57 -12.53
N VAL A 311 -5.65 9.73 -12.61
CA VAL A 311 -6.42 10.61 -11.72
C VAL A 311 -7.08 9.77 -10.64
N ALA A 312 -6.76 10.03 -9.37
CA ALA A 312 -7.20 9.23 -8.24
C ALA A 312 -7.92 10.05 -7.17
N THR A 313 -8.81 9.40 -6.42
CA THR A 313 -9.34 9.92 -5.15
C THR A 313 -8.56 9.32 -3.97
N ASP A 314 -8.52 10.01 -2.83
CA ASP A 314 -7.75 9.61 -1.64
C ASP A 314 -8.00 8.17 -1.18
N LEU A 315 -9.27 7.75 -1.19
CA LEU A 315 -9.67 6.45 -0.66
C LEU A 315 -8.93 5.28 -1.34
N LEU A 316 -8.78 5.36 -2.66
CA LEU A 316 -8.07 4.32 -3.40
C LEU A 316 -6.55 4.52 -3.41
N ALA A 317 -6.10 5.76 -3.53
CA ALA A 317 -4.67 6.03 -3.57
C ALA A 317 -3.92 5.62 -2.28
N ARG A 318 -4.61 5.51 -1.15
CA ARG A 318 -4.05 5.03 0.12
C ARG A 318 -3.80 3.51 0.16
N GLY A 319 -4.49 2.73 -0.68
CA GLY A 319 -4.35 1.26 -0.74
C GLY A 319 -3.49 0.76 -1.91
N ILE A 320 -2.99 1.67 -2.75
CA ILE A 320 -2.23 1.31 -3.94
C ILE A 320 -0.74 1.51 -3.68
N ASP A 321 0.05 0.46 -3.87
CA ASP A 321 1.49 0.56 -3.86
C ASP A 321 1.99 1.16 -5.19
N ILE A 322 2.01 2.49 -5.23
CA ILE A 322 2.65 3.28 -6.30
C ILE A 322 3.60 4.22 -5.61
N GLN A 323 4.87 4.07 -5.90
CA GLN A 323 5.97 4.82 -5.30
C GLN A 323 6.96 5.22 -6.37
N LEU A 324 7.85 6.12 -6.02
CA LEU A 324 8.90 6.62 -6.92
C LEU A 324 8.36 7.31 -8.18
N LEU A 325 7.18 7.91 -8.07
CA LEU A 325 6.63 8.67 -9.19
C LEU A 325 7.46 9.94 -9.42
N PRO A 326 7.73 10.30 -10.67
CA PRO A 326 8.40 11.57 -10.97
C PRO A 326 7.52 12.77 -10.60
N TYR A 327 6.18 12.66 -10.76
CA TYR A 327 5.25 13.77 -10.53
C TYR A 327 4.02 13.35 -9.74
N VAL A 328 3.70 14.14 -8.72
CA VAL A 328 2.42 14.09 -7.98
C VAL A 328 1.77 15.46 -8.02
N ILE A 329 0.50 15.53 -8.43
CA ILE A 329 -0.24 16.79 -8.52
C ILE A 329 -1.47 16.75 -7.62
N ASN A 330 -1.55 17.63 -6.65
CA ASN A 330 -2.78 17.91 -5.92
C ASN A 330 -3.62 18.88 -6.74
N PHE A 331 -4.49 18.37 -7.59
CA PHE A 331 -5.49 19.19 -8.29
C PHE A 331 -6.46 19.82 -7.31
N ASP A 332 -6.86 19.06 -6.28
CA ASP A 332 -7.57 19.54 -5.11
C ASP A 332 -6.78 19.18 -3.86
N LEU A 333 -6.72 20.10 -2.89
CA LEU A 333 -6.08 19.84 -1.60
C LEU A 333 -6.81 18.73 -0.83
N PRO A 334 -6.11 17.92 -0.06
CA PRO A 334 -6.73 16.95 0.84
C PRO A 334 -7.32 17.66 2.06
N ARG A 335 -8.24 16.99 2.75
CA ARG A 335 -8.88 17.54 3.96
C ARG A 335 -7.95 17.68 5.16
N SER A 336 -6.89 16.89 5.21
CA SER A 336 -5.97 16.92 6.34
C SER A 336 -4.51 17.11 5.92
N PRO A 337 -3.69 17.79 6.74
CA PRO A 337 -2.25 17.91 6.50
C PRO A 337 -1.53 16.55 6.41
N LYS A 338 -2.00 15.56 7.19
CA LYS A 338 -1.45 14.20 7.15
C LYS A 338 -1.65 13.56 5.77
N ASP A 339 -2.82 13.76 5.16
CA ASP A 339 -3.10 13.23 3.83
C ASP A 339 -2.26 13.93 2.76
N TYR A 340 -1.98 15.21 2.92
CA TYR A 340 -1.08 15.94 2.04
C TYR A 340 0.31 15.29 2.00
N VAL A 341 0.90 15.04 3.16
CA VAL A 341 2.20 14.37 3.27
C VAL A 341 2.15 12.96 2.66
N HIS A 342 1.06 12.21 2.89
CA HIS A 342 0.87 10.88 2.30
C HIS A 342 0.75 10.91 0.77
N ARG A 343 0.12 11.95 0.20
CA ARG A 343 0.02 12.12 -1.26
C ARG A 343 1.37 12.45 -1.87
N ILE A 344 2.06 13.47 -1.36
CA ILE A 344 3.36 13.86 -1.90
C ILE A 344 4.43 12.79 -1.66
N GLY A 345 4.32 11.99 -0.60
CA GLY A 345 5.18 10.84 -0.34
C GLY A 345 5.01 9.67 -1.32
N ARG A 346 4.24 9.82 -2.42
CA ARG A 346 4.27 8.90 -3.57
C ARG A 346 5.42 9.21 -4.53
N THR A 347 6.08 10.34 -4.32
CA THR A 347 7.30 10.75 -5.02
C THR A 347 8.44 10.97 -4.02
N GLY A 348 9.69 11.13 -4.48
CA GLY A 348 10.85 11.50 -3.67
C GLY A 348 11.19 10.50 -2.57
N ARG A 349 11.75 9.32 -2.92
CA ARG A 349 12.26 8.35 -1.95
C ARG A 349 13.66 7.85 -2.33
N ALA A 350 14.43 7.49 -1.31
CA ALA A 350 15.80 6.97 -1.41
C ALA A 350 16.74 7.93 -2.15
N GLU A 351 17.06 7.69 -3.42
CA GLU A 351 18.01 8.49 -4.21
C GLU A 351 17.34 9.23 -5.39
N ALA A 352 16.00 9.08 -5.55
CA ALA A 352 15.25 9.71 -6.64
C ALA A 352 14.54 10.98 -6.15
N THR A 353 14.88 12.11 -6.74
CA THR A 353 14.15 13.37 -6.56
C THR A 353 12.83 13.30 -7.29
N GLY A 354 11.76 13.81 -6.69
CA GLY A 354 10.45 13.88 -7.30
C GLY A 354 9.78 15.23 -7.06
N LYS A 355 8.84 15.59 -7.94
CA LYS A 355 8.16 16.88 -7.91
C LYS A 355 6.70 16.74 -7.48
N ALA A 356 6.32 17.49 -6.43
CA ALA A 356 4.96 17.61 -5.94
C ALA A 356 4.40 19.00 -6.24
N ILE A 357 3.32 19.05 -7.00
CA ILE A 357 2.67 20.29 -7.42
C ILE A 357 1.31 20.40 -6.76
N SER A 358 0.95 21.58 -6.24
CA SER A 358 -0.37 21.84 -5.66
C SER A 358 -1.04 23.03 -6.35
N LEU A 359 -2.29 22.87 -6.77
CA LEU A 359 -3.09 23.95 -7.38
C LEU A 359 -3.96 24.58 -6.29
N ILE A 360 -3.64 25.82 -5.93
CA ILE A 360 -4.23 26.52 -4.79
C ILE A 360 -5.20 27.58 -5.32
N THR A 361 -6.47 27.47 -4.93
CA THR A 361 -7.45 28.51 -5.20
C THR A 361 -7.47 29.53 -4.05
N PRO A 362 -8.06 30.73 -4.22
CA PRO A 362 -8.23 31.67 -3.12
C PRO A 362 -8.93 31.06 -1.90
N ASP A 363 -9.90 30.17 -2.08
CA ASP A 363 -10.57 29.46 -0.99
C ASP A 363 -9.66 28.45 -0.28
N ASP A 364 -8.64 27.93 -0.96
CA ASP A 364 -7.71 26.95 -0.43
C ASP A 364 -6.55 27.58 0.39
N GLU A 365 -6.29 28.89 0.26
CA GLU A 365 -5.12 29.54 0.84
C GLU A 365 -4.99 29.34 2.35
N HIS A 366 -6.08 29.54 3.09
CA HIS A 366 -6.06 29.37 4.54
C HIS A 366 -5.70 27.93 4.93
N HIS A 367 -6.32 26.96 4.27
CA HIS A 367 -6.08 25.56 4.51
C HIS A 367 -4.64 25.16 4.13
N PHE A 368 -4.12 25.69 3.03
CA PHE A 368 -2.74 25.43 2.63
C PHE A 368 -1.72 25.98 3.62
N LYS A 369 -1.95 27.15 4.22
CA LYS A 369 -1.13 27.68 5.32
C LYS A 369 -1.09 26.74 6.53
N ILE A 370 -2.24 26.12 6.87
CA ILE A 370 -2.30 25.10 7.94
C ILE A 370 -1.49 23.87 7.57
N ILE A 371 -1.56 23.40 6.33
CA ILE A 371 -0.79 22.27 5.82
C ILE A 371 0.72 22.57 5.96
N GLN A 372 1.19 23.72 5.48
CA GLN A 372 2.59 24.11 5.56
C GLN A 372 3.08 24.20 7.00
N LYS A 373 2.28 24.80 7.89
CA LYS A 373 2.61 24.90 9.33
C LYS A 373 2.77 23.52 9.98
N LYS A 374 1.87 22.58 9.68
CA LYS A 374 1.91 21.21 10.23
C LYS A 374 3.04 20.38 9.61
N MET A 375 3.39 20.63 8.36
CA MET A 375 4.48 19.98 7.65
C MET A 375 5.86 20.53 8.08
N GLY A 376 5.91 21.71 8.67
CA GLY A 376 7.15 22.38 9.07
C GLY A 376 7.98 22.92 7.89
N LYS A 377 7.41 22.95 6.68
CA LYS A 377 8.10 23.38 5.45
C LYS A 377 7.26 24.41 4.69
N ARG A 378 7.89 25.51 4.29
CA ARG A 378 7.29 26.46 3.33
C ARG A 378 7.42 25.89 1.93
N VAL A 379 6.38 26.09 1.14
CA VAL A 379 6.32 25.69 -0.28
C VAL A 379 6.36 26.98 -1.10
N GLU A 380 7.19 27.00 -2.14
CA GLU A 380 7.22 28.09 -3.11
C GLU A 380 5.85 28.23 -3.78
N GLN A 381 5.36 29.48 -3.85
CA GLN A 381 4.07 29.79 -4.46
C GLN A 381 4.28 30.67 -5.69
N ILE A 382 3.76 30.20 -6.82
CA ILE A 382 3.85 30.89 -8.10
C ILE A 382 2.46 31.44 -8.47
N ASP A 383 2.38 32.73 -8.72
CA ASP A 383 1.17 33.35 -9.27
C ASP A 383 1.01 33.03 -10.75
N THR A 384 -0.20 32.66 -11.15
CA THR A 384 -0.50 32.29 -12.53
C THR A 384 -1.40 33.30 -13.25
N THR A 385 -1.57 34.49 -12.66
CA THR A 385 -2.46 35.54 -13.21
C THR A 385 -2.04 35.92 -14.64
N ASP A 386 -0.75 36.12 -14.84
CA ASP A 386 -0.19 36.54 -16.13
C ASP A 386 0.16 35.38 -17.07
N LEU A 387 -0.09 34.13 -16.65
CA LEU A 387 0.24 32.97 -17.48
C LEU A 387 -0.76 32.80 -18.62
N ASP A 388 -0.30 32.78 -19.85
CA ASP A 388 -1.18 32.49 -21.00
C ASP A 388 -1.49 30.98 -21.05
N LEU A 389 -2.76 30.67 -20.85
CA LEU A 389 -3.29 29.30 -20.88
C LEU A 389 -4.22 29.07 -22.10
N GLN A 390 -4.20 29.95 -23.08
CA GLN A 390 -4.99 29.76 -24.31
C GLN A 390 -4.47 28.53 -25.08
N GLY A 391 -5.39 27.69 -25.51
CA GLY A 391 -5.03 26.45 -26.22
C GLY A 391 -4.72 25.23 -25.32
N TYR A 392 -4.80 25.43 -24.01
CA TYR A 392 -4.61 24.34 -23.04
C TYR A 392 -5.89 23.92 -22.36
#